data_edcfc331efa87f897840e458fcd87089
#
_entry.id   edcfc331efa87f897840e458fcd87089
#
_cell.length_a   1.000
_cell.length_b   1.000
_cell.length_c   1.000
_cell.angle_alpha   90.00
_cell.angle_beta   90.00
_cell.angle_gamma   90.00
#
_symmetry.space_group_name_H-M   'P 1'
#
loop_
_entity.id
_entity.type
_entity.pdbx_description
1 polymer ?
#
loop_
_entity_poly.entity_id
_entity_poly.type
_entity_poly.pdbx_seq_one_letter_code
_entity_poly.pdbx_strand_id
1 'polypeptide(L)'
;MSRRKGVSKRVLSAVLSAAMVATTIPAMSITASAESAEGNIELSRQVAADGMVLLENRDEVLPVQQGTTVAMFGRAMIDYTRGGGGSGATNVDYTRNILQGMQIKEEEGKISLYQPLVDFYTEQVTTNGIKNDAQIDVTDEMMDAAAAAADTAVVTIGRYSSEGSDRSEADYYLTDAEEKLITRVAEK
;
A
#
# COMPACT_ATOMS: atom_id res chain seq x y z
N MET A 1 51.80 -68.43 -17.90
CA MET A 1 51.28 -67.24 -18.68
C MET A 1 49.88 -66.92 -18.22
N SER A 2 49.73 -65.93 -17.35
CA SER A 2 48.44 -65.50 -16.82
C SER A 2 47.87 -64.38 -17.66
N ARG A 3 46.74 -64.59 -18.33
CA ARG A 3 46.04 -63.52 -19.09
C ARG A 3 45.22 -62.68 -18.11
N ARG A 4 45.66 -61.51 -17.78
CA ARG A 4 44.81 -60.49 -17.15
C ARG A 4 43.78 -60.03 -18.18
N LYS A 5 42.51 -60.32 -17.93
CA LYS A 5 41.39 -59.74 -18.69
C LYS A 5 41.24 -58.29 -18.28
N GLY A 6 41.63 -57.36 -19.16
CA GLY A 6 41.37 -55.95 -18.96
C GLY A 6 39.87 -55.67 -19.00
N VAL A 7 39.36 -55.03 -17.95
CA VAL A 7 37.98 -54.51 -17.92
C VAL A 7 37.85 -53.50 -19.02
N SER A 8 36.86 -53.67 -19.87
CA SER A 8 36.61 -52.76 -21.01
C SER A 8 36.31 -51.33 -20.50
N LYS A 9 36.92 -50.33 -21.17
CA LYS A 9 36.69 -48.91 -20.86
C LYS A 9 35.20 -48.53 -20.84
N ARG A 10 34.39 -49.28 -21.59
CA ARG A 10 32.91 -49.10 -21.62
C ARG A 10 32.25 -49.53 -20.35
N VAL A 11 32.73 -50.58 -19.70
CA VAL A 11 32.18 -51.06 -18.39
C VAL A 11 32.59 -50.07 -17.29
N LEU A 12 33.82 -49.55 -17.33
CA LEU A 12 34.27 -48.55 -16.37
C LEU A 12 33.46 -47.22 -16.49
N SER A 13 33.14 -46.79 -17.69
CA SER A 13 32.31 -45.63 -17.96
C SER A 13 30.90 -45.79 -17.47
N ALA A 14 30.28 -46.99 -17.65
CA ALA A 14 28.95 -47.27 -17.18
C ALA A 14 28.87 -47.34 -15.64
N VAL A 15 29.89 -47.84 -14.96
CA VAL A 15 29.96 -47.85 -13.48
C VAL A 15 30.14 -46.43 -12.90
N LEU A 16 30.98 -45.60 -13.56
CA LEU A 16 31.11 -44.19 -13.14
C LEU A 16 29.80 -43.39 -13.32
N SER A 17 29.09 -43.60 -14.43
CA SER A 17 27.80 -42.94 -14.67
C SER A 17 26.72 -43.41 -13.66
N ALA A 18 26.71 -44.68 -13.29
CA ALA A 18 25.78 -45.20 -12.25
C ALA A 18 26.12 -44.66 -10.85
N ALA A 19 27.43 -44.49 -10.57
CA ALA A 19 27.84 -43.89 -9.29
C ALA A 19 27.52 -42.41 -9.18
N MET A 20 27.51 -41.62 -10.30
CA MET A 20 27.09 -40.24 -10.29
C MET A 20 25.56 -40.08 -10.09
N VAL A 21 24.76 -41.05 -10.57
CA VAL A 21 23.29 -41.00 -10.37
C VAL A 21 22.92 -41.41 -8.96
N ALA A 22 23.75 -42.22 -8.28
CA ALA A 22 23.49 -42.66 -6.91
C ALA A 22 23.89 -41.63 -5.83
N THR A 23 24.61 -40.56 -6.19
CA THR A 23 24.90 -39.41 -5.32
C THR A 23 23.95 -38.25 -5.56
N THR A 24 22.73 -38.50 -6.04
CA THR A 24 21.69 -37.51 -5.89
C THR A 24 21.50 -37.32 -4.39
N ILE A 25 22.06 -36.26 -3.88
CA ILE A 25 21.69 -35.63 -2.62
C ILE A 25 20.19 -35.78 -2.49
N PRO A 26 19.64 -36.38 -1.42
CA PRO A 26 18.22 -36.27 -1.20
C PRO A 26 17.91 -34.80 -1.30
N ALA A 27 17.14 -34.42 -2.31
CA ALA A 27 16.58 -33.09 -2.36
C ALA A 27 15.92 -32.93 -1.01
N MET A 28 16.58 -32.25 -0.07
CA MET A 28 15.86 -31.68 1.03
C MET A 28 14.81 -30.85 0.32
N SER A 29 13.61 -31.38 0.27
CA SER A 29 12.44 -30.57 0.04
C SER A 29 12.50 -29.55 1.17
N ILE A 30 13.09 -28.40 0.87
CA ILE A 30 12.77 -27.19 1.59
C ILE A 30 11.30 -27.03 1.24
N THR A 31 10.44 -27.65 2.03
CA THR A 31 9.07 -27.20 2.15
C THR A 31 9.22 -25.81 2.72
N ALA A 32 9.41 -24.82 1.82
CA ALA A 32 8.97 -23.50 2.13
C ALA A 32 7.49 -23.70 2.49
N SER A 33 7.19 -23.70 3.78
CA SER A 33 5.82 -23.55 4.22
C SER A 33 5.41 -22.23 3.60
N ALA A 34 4.65 -22.30 2.49
CA ALA A 34 3.94 -21.13 2.02
C ALA A 34 3.07 -20.75 3.23
N GLU A 35 3.45 -19.68 3.89
CA GLU A 35 2.60 -19.07 4.89
C GLU A 35 1.22 -18.92 4.24
N SER A 36 0.16 -19.18 4.99
CA SER A 36 -1.19 -19.06 4.42
C SER A 36 -1.38 -17.68 3.82
N ALA A 37 -2.19 -17.57 2.80
CA ALA A 37 -2.48 -16.25 2.19
C ALA A 37 -2.90 -15.21 3.26
N GLU A 38 -3.59 -15.64 4.31
CA GLU A 38 -3.96 -14.81 5.46
C GLU A 38 -2.74 -14.36 6.27
N GLY A 39 -1.76 -15.21 6.51
CA GLY A 39 -0.51 -14.85 7.18
C GLY A 39 0.29 -13.82 6.38
N ASN A 40 0.34 -13.95 5.06
CA ASN A 40 1.01 -12.99 4.18
C ASN A 40 0.29 -11.63 4.17
N ILE A 41 -1.04 -11.62 4.22
CA ILE A 41 -1.84 -10.39 4.32
C ILE A 41 -1.55 -9.66 5.63
N GLU A 42 -1.54 -10.38 6.75
CA GLU A 42 -1.25 -9.78 8.05
C GLU A 42 0.19 -9.26 8.13
N LEU A 43 1.16 -10.02 7.63
CA LEU A 43 2.55 -9.58 7.52
C LEU A 43 2.66 -8.30 6.65
N SER A 44 1.97 -8.23 5.53
CA SER A 44 1.94 -7.04 4.67
C SER A 44 1.38 -5.82 5.41
N ARG A 45 0.33 -6.00 6.20
CA ARG A 45 -0.23 -4.93 7.05
C ARG A 45 0.76 -4.47 8.10
N GLN A 46 1.43 -5.41 8.77
CA GLN A 46 2.45 -5.09 9.78
C GLN A 46 3.61 -4.32 9.16
N VAL A 47 4.14 -4.76 8.02
CA VAL A 47 5.22 -4.06 7.30
C VAL A 47 4.78 -2.65 6.89
N ALA A 48 3.56 -2.48 6.42
CA ALA A 48 3.03 -1.16 6.09
C ALA A 48 2.93 -0.25 7.33
N ALA A 49 2.48 -0.78 8.46
CA ALA A 49 2.40 -0.04 9.72
C ALA A 49 3.79 0.35 10.23
N ASP A 50 4.75 -0.58 10.20
CA ASP A 50 6.14 -0.35 10.63
C ASP A 50 6.87 0.65 9.71
N GLY A 51 6.43 0.78 8.46
CA GLY A 51 6.93 1.76 7.51
C GLY A 51 6.35 3.17 7.66
N MET A 52 5.34 3.36 8.50
CA MET A 52 4.76 4.69 8.75
C MET A 52 5.64 5.52 9.65
N VAL A 53 5.84 6.79 9.30
CA VAL A 53 6.63 7.73 10.09
C VAL A 53 5.72 8.87 10.57
N LEU A 54 5.60 9.00 11.89
CA LEU A 54 4.94 10.13 12.50
C LEU A 54 5.94 11.29 12.58
N LEU A 55 5.76 12.29 11.72
CA LEU A 55 6.67 13.44 11.66
C LEU A 55 6.42 14.45 12.79
N GLU A 56 5.15 14.61 13.18
CA GLU A 56 4.75 15.53 14.22
C GLU A 56 3.42 15.08 14.84
N ASN A 57 3.25 15.33 16.15
CA ASN A 57 1.99 15.12 16.86
C ASN A 57 1.83 16.21 17.91
N ARG A 58 1.44 17.40 17.47
CA ARG A 58 1.13 18.52 18.37
C ARG A 58 -0.17 18.23 19.10
N ASP A 59 -0.22 18.68 20.34
CA ASP A 59 -1.41 18.60 21.20
C ASP A 59 -2.00 17.18 21.33
N GLU A 60 -1.18 16.15 21.05
CA GLU A 60 -1.54 14.73 21.14
C GLU A 60 -2.80 14.37 20.32
N VAL A 61 -2.97 14.95 19.12
CA VAL A 61 -4.12 14.69 18.23
C VAL A 61 -4.19 13.19 17.86
N LEU A 62 -3.03 12.53 17.78
CA LEU A 62 -2.96 11.09 17.56
C LEU A 62 -2.53 10.34 18.83
N PRO A 63 -3.10 9.17 19.10
CA PRO A 63 -4.16 8.50 18.34
C PRO A 63 -5.51 9.22 18.46
N VAL A 64 -6.29 9.19 17.37
CA VAL A 64 -7.66 9.72 17.37
C VAL A 64 -8.48 9.04 18.46
N GLN A 65 -9.15 9.83 19.29
CA GLN A 65 -9.91 9.32 20.41
C GLN A 65 -11.16 8.56 19.97
N GLN A 66 -11.57 7.57 20.75
CA GLN A 66 -12.78 6.82 20.47
C GLN A 66 -14.01 7.74 20.50
N GLY A 67 -14.88 7.58 19.51
CA GLY A 67 -16.10 8.38 19.37
C GLY A 67 -15.91 9.69 18.59
N THR A 68 -14.69 10.01 18.17
CA THR A 68 -14.39 11.18 17.33
C THR A 68 -15.10 11.09 15.99
N THR A 69 -15.71 12.18 15.55
CA THR A 69 -16.19 12.33 14.18
C THR A 69 -15.07 12.92 13.32
N VAL A 70 -14.73 12.23 12.24
CA VAL A 70 -13.62 12.57 11.34
C VAL A 70 -14.13 13.08 10.00
N ALA A 71 -13.70 14.26 9.58
CA ALA A 71 -13.90 14.80 8.24
C ALA A 71 -12.69 14.44 7.37
N MET A 72 -12.93 13.72 6.27
CA MET A 72 -11.87 13.25 5.36
C MET A 72 -11.80 14.12 4.11
N PHE A 73 -10.60 14.66 3.81
CA PHE A 73 -10.33 15.51 2.65
C PHE A 73 -9.22 14.94 1.77
N GLY A 74 -9.26 15.28 0.50
CA GLY A 74 -8.26 14.92 -0.49
C GLY A 74 -8.56 13.59 -1.20
N ARG A 75 -8.39 13.57 -2.52
CA ARG A 75 -8.69 12.39 -3.35
C ARG A 75 -7.82 11.18 -3.00
N ALA A 76 -6.63 11.41 -2.43
CA ALA A 76 -5.69 10.33 -2.11
C ALA A 76 -6.23 9.35 -1.06
N MET A 77 -7.30 9.67 -0.33
CA MET A 77 -7.98 8.70 0.52
C MET A 77 -8.65 7.57 -0.27
N ILE A 78 -9.02 7.82 -1.54
CA ILE A 78 -9.69 6.87 -2.44
C ILE A 78 -8.72 6.38 -3.53
N ASP A 79 -8.13 7.31 -4.29
CA ASP A 79 -7.20 7.03 -5.38
C ASP A 79 -5.74 7.21 -4.88
N TYR A 80 -5.32 6.33 -3.97
CA TYR A 80 -3.98 6.40 -3.40
C TYR A 80 -2.97 5.59 -4.23
N THR A 81 -1.72 6.00 -4.15
CA THR A 81 -0.61 5.32 -4.82
C THR A 81 -0.12 4.16 -3.95
N ARG A 82 -0.51 2.93 -4.30
CA ARG A 82 -0.09 1.71 -3.58
C ARG A 82 1.31 1.21 -3.92
N GLY A 83 1.86 1.69 -5.03
CA GLY A 83 3.18 1.30 -5.54
C GLY A 83 3.56 2.13 -6.74
N GLY A 84 4.81 2.03 -7.17
CA GLY A 84 5.31 2.69 -8.36
C GLY A 84 4.86 2.04 -9.67
N GLY A 85 5.30 2.61 -10.79
CA GLY A 85 5.15 2.03 -12.11
C GLY A 85 6.25 1.01 -12.44
N GLY A 86 6.26 0.51 -13.68
CA GLY A 86 7.25 -0.45 -14.15
C GLY A 86 7.15 -1.79 -13.42
N SER A 87 8.27 -2.34 -13.00
CA SER A 87 8.35 -3.62 -12.27
C SER A 87 7.69 -3.56 -10.88
N GLY A 88 7.51 -2.36 -10.32
CA GLY A 88 6.77 -2.16 -9.08
C GLY A 88 5.24 -2.26 -9.22
N ALA A 89 4.71 -2.28 -10.46
CA ALA A 89 3.29 -2.39 -10.75
C ALA A 89 2.81 -3.86 -10.68
N THR A 90 2.85 -4.44 -9.50
CA THR A 90 2.44 -5.83 -9.29
C THR A 90 0.92 -6.00 -9.32
N ASN A 91 0.47 -7.15 -9.85
CA ASN A 91 -0.91 -7.56 -9.73
C ASN A 91 -1.17 -8.07 -8.31
N VAL A 92 -2.27 -7.62 -7.73
CA VAL A 92 -2.73 -8.05 -6.41
C VAL A 92 -4.22 -8.35 -6.48
N ASP A 93 -4.69 -9.28 -5.66
CA ASP A 93 -6.10 -9.69 -5.65
C ASP A 93 -7.01 -8.57 -5.18
N TYR A 94 -6.54 -7.75 -4.23
CA TYR A 94 -7.25 -6.55 -3.78
C TYR A 94 -6.29 -5.50 -3.23
N THR A 95 -6.76 -4.28 -3.15
CA THR A 95 -6.10 -3.18 -2.43
C THR A 95 -7.07 -2.58 -1.44
N ARG A 96 -6.52 -2.00 -0.37
CA ARG A 96 -7.32 -1.27 0.61
C ARG A 96 -6.80 0.16 0.68
N ASN A 97 -7.66 1.10 0.32
CA ASN A 97 -7.31 2.52 0.39
C ASN A 97 -7.53 3.09 1.82
N ILE A 98 -7.13 4.34 2.03
CA ILE A 98 -7.21 5.00 3.33
C ILE A 98 -8.66 5.09 3.80
N LEU A 99 -9.59 5.50 2.91
CA LEU A 99 -11.01 5.60 3.24
C LEU A 99 -11.57 4.25 3.71
N GLN A 100 -11.27 3.15 3.00
CA GLN A 100 -11.71 1.82 3.41
C GLN A 100 -11.13 1.40 4.77
N GLY A 101 -9.89 1.81 5.07
CA GLY A 101 -9.30 1.61 6.39
C GLY A 101 -10.06 2.36 7.49
N MET A 102 -10.46 3.60 7.23
CA MET A 102 -11.26 4.41 8.17
C MET A 102 -12.68 3.89 8.32
N GLN A 103 -13.32 3.42 7.25
CA GLN A 103 -14.63 2.77 7.30
C GLN A 103 -14.64 1.53 8.20
N ILE A 104 -13.56 0.73 8.19
CA ILE A 104 -13.42 -0.39 9.13
C ILE A 104 -13.37 0.12 10.58
N LYS A 105 -12.70 1.25 10.86
CA LYS A 105 -12.68 1.83 12.21
C LYS A 105 -14.04 2.35 12.63
N GLU A 106 -14.83 2.83 11.70
CA GLU A 106 -16.23 3.19 11.91
C GLU A 106 -17.09 1.96 12.22
N GLU A 107 -16.97 0.89 11.43
CA GLU A 107 -17.65 -0.39 11.68
C GLU A 107 -17.28 -1.02 13.03
N GLU A 108 -16.03 -0.83 13.49
CA GLU A 108 -15.55 -1.22 14.81
C GLU A 108 -16.09 -0.31 15.93
N GLY A 109 -16.85 0.73 15.63
CA GLY A 109 -17.37 1.71 16.58
C GLY A 109 -16.30 2.59 17.24
N LYS A 110 -15.14 2.75 16.60
CA LYS A 110 -14.03 3.56 17.12
C LYS A 110 -14.14 5.03 16.77
N ILE A 111 -14.61 5.32 15.57
CA ILE A 111 -14.82 6.67 15.04
C ILE A 111 -16.15 6.74 14.30
N SER A 112 -16.55 7.94 13.91
CA SER A 112 -17.58 8.18 12.89
C SER A 112 -16.99 8.96 11.74
N LEU A 113 -17.45 8.74 10.50
CA LEU A 113 -17.05 9.53 9.36
C LEU A 113 -18.10 10.59 9.04
N TYR A 114 -17.64 11.80 8.69
CA TYR A 114 -18.53 12.83 8.16
C TYR A 114 -18.93 12.46 6.73
N GLN A 115 -20.03 11.75 6.60
CA GLN A 115 -20.49 11.09 5.37
C GLN A 115 -20.63 12.03 4.16
N PRO A 116 -21.09 13.30 4.28
CA PRO A 116 -21.23 14.17 3.13
C PRO A 116 -19.92 14.41 2.35
N LEU A 117 -18.75 14.47 3.03
CA LEU A 117 -17.46 14.56 2.34
C LEU A 117 -17.04 13.22 1.73
N VAL A 118 -17.31 12.11 2.39
CA VAL A 118 -17.05 10.77 1.83
C VAL A 118 -17.82 10.57 0.52
N ASP A 119 -19.10 10.93 0.51
CA ASP A 119 -19.96 10.83 -0.68
C ASP A 119 -19.47 11.75 -1.79
N PHE A 120 -19.17 13.00 -1.45
CA PHE A 120 -18.63 13.99 -2.40
C PHE A 120 -17.36 13.48 -3.08
N TYR A 121 -16.33 13.13 -2.31
CA TYR A 121 -15.07 12.65 -2.90
C TYR A 121 -15.24 11.33 -3.66
N THR A 122 -16.11 10.43 -3.19
CA THR A 122 -16.41 9.18 -3.89
C THR A 122 -17.01 9.48 -5.26
N GLU A 123 -17.96 10.40 -5.36
CA GLU A 123 -18.54 10.82 -6.63
C GLU A 123 -17.49 11.45 -7.56
N GLN A 124 -16.67 12.40 -7.03
CA GLN A 124 -15.65 13.05 -7.84
C GLN A 124 -14.62 12.07 -8.40
N VAL A 125 -14.13 11.15 -7.58
CA VAL A 125 -13.02 10.26 -7.95
C VAL A 125 -13.52 9.03 -8.73
N THR A 126 -14.55 8.35 -8.26
CA THR A 126 -14.98 7.08 -8.85
C THR A 126 -15.99 7.24 -9.97
N THR A 127 -16.97 8.12 -9.81
CA THR A 127 -18.06 8.34 -10.77
C THR A 127 -17.65 9.32 -11.86
N ASN A 128 -17.09 10.47 -11.47
CA ASN A 128 -16.68 11.50 -12.42
C ASN A 128 -15.27 11.28 -12.98
N GLY A 129 -14.51 10.35 -12.39
CA GLY A 129 -13.16 9.98 -12.84
C GLY A 129 -12.11 11.07 -12.62
N ILE A 130 -12.34 11.99 -11.68
CA ILE A 130 -11.39 13.07 -11.40
C ILE A 130 -10.15 12.54 -10.70
N LYS A 131 -9.00 12.76 -11.32
CA LYS A 131 -7.68 12.27 -10.85
C LYS A 131 -6.71 13.37 -10.46
N ASN A 132 -7.17 14.61 -10.44
CA ASN A 132 -6.37 15.78 -10.11
C ASN A 132 -7.07 16.61 -9.04
N ASP A 133 -6.43 16.81 -7.90
CA ASP A 133 -6.98 17.58 -6.77
C ASP A 133 -7.31 19.04 -7.16
N ALA A 134 -6.60 19.60 -8.13
CA ALA A 134 -6.90 20.94 -8.64
C ALA A 134 -8.30 21.08 -9.28
N GLN A 135 -8.92 19.95 -9.62
CA GLN A 135 -10.27 19.91 -10.21
C GLN A 135 -11.36 19.62 -9.18
N ILE A 136 -11.00 19.36 -7.94
CA ILE A 136 -11.93 19.08 -6.84
C ILE A 136 -12.07 20.38 -6.01
N ASP A 137 -13.13 21.11 -6.29
CA ASP A 137 -13.43 22.34 -5.52
C ASP A 137 -14.38 22.00 -4.37
N VAL A 138 -13.83 21.98 -3.15
CA VAL A 138 -14.61 21.89 -1.92
C VAL A 138 -15.07 23.29 -1.57
N THR A 139 -16.38 23.55 -1.61
CA THR A 139 -16.94 24.89 -1.37
C THR A 139 -16.78 25.31 0.08
N ASP A 140 -16.90 26.63 0.34
CA ASP A 140 -16.83 27.15 1.71
C ASP A 140 -17.98 26.61 2.59
N GLU A 141 -19.16 26.45 2.00
CA GLU A 141 -20.31 25.87 2.70
C GLU A 141 -20.06 24.41 3.12
N MET A 142 -19.39 23.63 2.28
CA MET A 142 -19.02 22.25 2.62
C MET A 142 -17.95 22.21 3.72
N MET A 143 -16.98 23.10 3.66
CA MET A 143 -15.95 23.26 4.70
C MET A 143 -16.59 23.64 6.04
N ASP A 144 -17.46 24.64 6.04
CA ASP A 144 -18.16 25.12 7.24
C ASP A 144 -19.05 24.03 7.85
N ALA A 145 -19.76 23.29 7.00
CA ALA A 145 -20.60 22.17 7.44
C ALA A 145 -19.77 21.03 8.05
N ALA A 146 -18.62 20.73 7.45
CA ALA A 146 -17.70 19.73 7.98
C ALA A 146 -17.09 20.16 9.32
N ALA A 147 -16.63 21.40 9.43
CA ALA A 147 -16.08 21.96 10.67
C ALA A 147 -17.12 22.01 11.81
N ALA A 148 -18.38 22.22 11.47
CA ALA A 148 -19.47 22.23 12.49
C ALA A 148 -19.86 20.83 12.96
N ALA A 149 -19.58 19.78 12.18
CA ALA A 149 -20.06 18.43 12.45
C ALA A 149 -18.94 17.43 12.83
N ALA A 150 -17.68 17.76 12.59
CA ALA A 150 -16.54 16.88 12.87
C ALA A 150 -15.61 17.46 13.94
N ASP A 151 -15.01 16.57 14.71
CA ASP A 151 -14.06 16.92 15.78
C ASP A 151 -12.62 17.02 15.24
N THR A 152 -12.35 16.33 14.15
CA THR A 152 -11.00 16.22 13.54
C THR A 152 -11.09 16.14 12.03
N ALA A 153 -10.17 16.81 11.35
CA ALA A 153 -9.99 16.69 9.91
C ALA A 153 -8.75 15.88 9.56
N VAL A 154 -8.87 15.04 8.55
CA VAL A 154 -7.74 14.31 7.93
C VAL A 154 -7.62 14.75 6.48
N VAL A 155 -6.49 15.33 6.12
CA VAL A 155 -6.17 15.71 4.73
C VAL A 155 -5.19 14.70 4.16
N THR A 156 -5.55 14.08 3.04
CA THR A 156 -4.72 13.08 2.37
C THR A 156 -4.07 13.65 1.12
N ILE A 157 -2.76 13.41 0.98
CA ILE A 157 -1.97 13.82 -0.18
C ILE A 157 -1.25 12.59 -0.72
N GLY A 158 -1.25 12.41 -2.03
CA GLY A 158 -0.60 11.31 -2.72
C GLY A 158 0.39 11.79 -3.75
N ARG A 159 1.50 11.06 -3.91
CA ARG A 159 2.47 11.23 -4.98
C ARG A 159 2.65 9.91 -5.70
N TYR A 160 2.70 9.98 -7.03
CA TYR A 160 3.00 8.83 -7.88
C TYR A 160 4.41 8.98 -8.45
N SER A 161 5.14 7.87 -8.48
CA SER A 161 6.42 7.78 -9.16
C SER A 161 6.48 6.48 -9.98
N SER A 162 7.22 6.52 -11.08
CA SER A 162 7.44 5.37 -11.95
C SER A 162 8.93 5.16 -12.18
N GLU A 163 9.31 3.96 -12.64
CA GLU A 163 10.67 3.69 -13.11
C GLU A 163 10.98 4.46 -14.39
N GLY A 164 12.25 4.71 -14.64
CA GLY A 164 12.78 5.21 -15.92
C GLY A 164 12.90 6.72 -16.02
N SER A 165 12.46 7.49 -15.03
CA SER A 165 12.68 8.92 -14.97
C SER A 165 12.68 9.45 -13.53
N ASP A 166 13.52 10.44 -13.29
CA ASP A 166 13.51 11.17 -12.03
C ASP A 166 12.28 12.08 -11.94
N ARG A 167 11.86 12.34 -10.72
CA ARG A 167 10.86 13.37 -10.45
C ARG A 167 11.52 14.74 -10.51
N SER A 168 10.76 15.76 -10.92
CA SER A 168 11.22 17.13 -10.86
C SER A 168 11.29 17.64 -9.40
N GLU A 169 12.11 18.66 -9.15
CA GLU A 169 12.12 19.32 -7.84
C GLU A 169 10.74 19.88 -7.47
N ALA A 170 9.99 20.37 -8.44
CA ALA A 170 8.62 20.87 -8.23
C ALA A 170 7.66 19.81 -7.69
N ASP A 171 7.87 18.53 -8.02
CA ASP A 171 7.04 17.41 -7.53
C ASP A 171 7.27 17.09 -6.03
N TYR A 172 8.32 17.62 -5.44
CA TYR A 172 8.60 17.49 -4.01
C TYR A 172 7.70 18.39 -3.17
N TYR A 173 7.40 19.57 -3.68
CA TYR A 173 6.57 20.55 -2.98
C TYR A 173 5.09 20.28 -3.15
N LEU A 174 4.26 20.89 -2.28
CA LEU A 174 2.81 20.90 -2.45
C LEU A 174 2.45 21.66 -3.73
N THR A 175 1.42 21.19 -4.40
CA THR A 175 0.78 21.96 -5.47
C THR A 175 -0.07 23.07 -4.86
N ASP A 176 -0.35 24.12 -5.62
CA ASP A 176 -1.22 25.22 -5.19
C ASP A 176 -2.58 24.72 -4.68
N ALA A 177 -3.12 23.67 -5.31
CA ALA A 177 -4.39 23.06 -4.92
C ALA A 177 -4.31 22.34 -3.56
N GLU A 178 -3.22 21.64 -3.30
CA GLU A 178 -2.98 20.96 -2.02
C GLU A 178 -2.73 21.97 -0.90
N GLU A 179 -1.91 22.99 -1.17
CA GLU A 179 -1.65 24.06 -0.21
C GLU A 179 -2.95 24.83 0.14
N LYS A 180 -3.75 25.17 -0.88
CA LYS A 180 -5.06 25.79 -0.70
C LYS A 180 -5.98 24.92 0.16
N LEU A 181 -6.05 23.60 -0.11
CA LEU A 181 -6.89 22.69 0.66
C LEU A 181 -6.44 22.63 2.12
N ILE A 182 -5.15 22.39 2.37
CA ILE A 182 -4.61 22.30 3.73
C ILE A 182 -4.86 23.59 4.50
N THR A 183 -4.57 24.76 3.89
CA THR A 183 -4.75 26.06 4.52
C THR A 183 -6.21 26.27 4.91
N ARG A 184 -7.14 26.03 3.98
CA ARG A 184 -8.58 26.20 4.24
C ARG A 184 -9.11 25.26 5.31
N VAL A 185 -8.62 24.01 5.37
CA VAL A 185 -9.00 23.06 6.44
C VAL A 185 -8.42 23.50 7.78
N ALA A 186 -7.18 23.99 7.81
CA ALA A 186 -6.52 24.44 9.05
C ALA A 186 -7.11 25.74 9.63
N GLU A 187 -7.80 26.55 8.82
CA GLU A 187 -8.48 27.79 9.25
C GLU A 187 -9.84 27.53 9.92
N LYS A 188 -10.36 26.29 9.86
CA LYS A 188 -11.66 25.90 10.41
C LYS A 188 -11.53 25.18 11.73
#